data_3bef6c4ba7a131fae9542cf901e9e441
#
_entry.id   3bef6c4ba7a131fae9542cf901e9e441
#
_cell.length_a   1.000
_cell.length_b   1.000
_cell.length_c   1.000
_cell.angle_alpha   90.00
_cell.angle_beta   90.00
_cell.angle_gamma   90.00
#
_symmetry.space_group_name_H-M   'P 1'
#
loop_
_entity.id
_entity.type
_entity.pdbx_description
1 polymer ?
#
loop_
_entity_poly.entity_id
_entity_poly.type
_entity_poly.pdbx_seq_one_letter_code
_entity_poly.pdbx_strand_id
1 'polypeptide(L)'
;EVAFTADYIDYMAEWARRYDGEIIQSDRPGENILLFKRALGVTTGILPWNFPFFLIARKMAPALLTGNTIVIKPSEFTPNNAIAFAKIVDEIGLPRGVFNLVLGRGETVGQELAGNPKVA
;
A
#
# COMPACT_ATOMS: atom_id res chain seq x y z
N GLU A 1 -14.72 12.94 -2.90
CA GLU A 1 -13.63 11.93 -2.94
C GLU A 1 -12.55 12.21 -1.90
N VAL A 2 -12.06 13.47 -1.73
CA VAL A 2 -10.98 13.80 -0.79
C VAL A 2 -11.34 13.46 0.65
N ALA A 3 -12.50 13.89 1.15
CA ALA A 3 -12.96 13.55 2.50
C ALA A 3 -13.05 12.04 2.71
N PHE A 4 -13.68 11.34 1.79
CA PHE A 4 -13.78 9.87 1.84
C PHE A 4 -12.39 9.17 1.84
N THR A 5 -11.42 9.77 1.16
CA THR A 5 -10.04 9.28 1.17
C THR A 5 -9.40 9.44 2.55
N ALA A 6 -9.61 10.58 3.21
CA ALA A 6 -9.13 10.82 4.56
C ALA A 6 -9.77 9.85 5.56
N ASP A 7 -11.09 9.71 5.53
CA ASP A 7 -11.84 8.77 6.38
C ASP A 7 -11.31 7.33 6.24
N TYR A 8 -10.97 6.92 5.02
CA TYR A 8 -10.40 5.60 4.77
C TYR A 8 -8.99 5.43 5.35
N ILE A 9 -8.16 6.47 5.25
CA ILE A 9 -6.80 6.45 5.84
C ILE A 9 -6.90 6.36 7.36
N ASP A 10 -7.78 7.13 7.99
CA ASP A 10 -8.04 7.09 9.43
C ASP A 10 -8.54 5.71 9.85
N TYR A 11 -9.52 5.14 9.13
CA TYR A 11 -9.98 3.78 9.37
C TYR A 11 -8.85 2.76 9.33
N MET A 12 -7.97 2.85 8.34
CA MET A 12 -6.84 1.92 8.24
C MET A 12 -5.80 2.15 9.33
N ALA A 13 -5.57 3.40 9.76
CA ALA A 13 -4.66 3.70 10.85
C ALA A 13 -5.10 3.09 12.19
N GLU A 14 -6.43 3.00 12.44
CA GLU A 14 -6.99 2.34 13.62
C GLU A 14 -6.67 0.83 13.70
N TRP A 15 -6.33 0.20 12.57
CA TRP A 15 -5.93 -1.21 12.52
C TRP A 15 -4.49 -1.45 12.96
N ALA A 16 -3.67 -0.40 13.16
CA ALA A 16 -2.25 -0.53 13.49
C ALA A 16 -1.97 -1.39 14.74
N ARG A 17 -2.92 -1.46 15.67
CA ARG A 17 -2.83 -2.29 16.89
C ARG A 17 -3.77 -3.49 16.87
N ARG A 18 -4.37 -3.81 15.74
CA ARG A 18 -5.29 -4.94 15.54
C ARG A 18 -4.77 -5.95 14.52
N TYR A 19 -3.57 -5.72 14.00
CA TYR A 19 -2.89 -6.59 13.05
C TYR A 19 -2.06 -7.63 13.80
N ASP A 20 -2.76 -8.50 14.54
CA ASP A 20 -2.16 -9.50 15.40
C ASP A 20 -1.81 -10.79 14.65
N GLY A 21 -1.00 -11.62 15.29
CA GLY A 21 -0.81 -13.02 14.93
C GLY A 21 -1.79 -13.93 15.67
N GLU A 22 -1.56 -15.21 15.61
CA GLU A 22 -2.40 -16.22 16.25
C GLU A 22 -1.55 -17.25 17.00
N ILE A 23 -2.11 -17.81 18.06
CA ILE A 23 -1.60 -19.01 18.73
C ILE A 23 -2.62 -20.11 18.50
N ILE A 24 -2.24 -21.14 17.77
CA ILE A 24 -3.10 -22.24 17.39
C ILE A 24 -2.65 -23.51 18.12
N GLN A 25 -3.59 -24.23 18.69
CA GLN A 25 -3.31 -25.53 19.29
C GLN A 25 -2.92 -26.53 18.20
N SER A 26 -1.81 -27.23 18.38
CA SER A 26 -1.44 -28.35 17.52
C SER A 26 -2.23 -29.62 17.89
N ASP A 27 -2.42 -30.50 16.92
CA ASP A 27 -2.93 -31.87 17.15
C ASP A 27 -1.91 -32.76 17.89
N ARG A 28 -0.66 -32.29 17.99
CA ARG A 28 0.40 -33.01 18.72
C ARG A 28 0.50 -32.50 20.16
N PRO A 29 0.43 -33.38 21.16
CA PRO A 29 0.58 -32.99 22.55
C PRO A 29 1.93 -32.28 22.82
N GLY A 30 1.87 -31.11 23.51
CA GLY A 30 3.05 -30.34 23.87
C GLY A 30 3.60 -29.41 22.78
N GLU A 31 2.91 -29.33 21.63
CA GLU A 31 3.28 -28.46 20.52
C GLU A 31 2.29 -27.31 20.37
N ASN A 32 2.78 -26.09 20.14
CA ASN A 32 1.97 -24.92 19.82
C ASN A 32 2.41 -24.36 18.45
N ILE A 33 1.44 -23.93 17.64
CA ILE A 33 1.69 -23.26 16.36
C ILE A 33 1.54 -21.76 16.59
N LEU A 34 2.61 -21.01 16.28
CA LEU A 34 2.60 -19.55 16.34
C LEU A 34 2.56 -18.99 14.93
N LEU A 35 1.52 -18.22 14.60
CA LEU A 35 1.36 -17.55 13.33
C LEU A 35 1.76 -16.08 13.46
N PHE A 36 2.78 -15.68 12.74
CA PHE A 36 3.24 -14.29 12.68
C PHE A 36 2.96 -13.70 11.31
N LYS A 37 2.42 -12.48 11.28
CA LYS A 37 2.29 -11.69 10.06
C LYS A 37 3.56 -10.88 9.85
N ARG A 38 4.10 -10.90 8.62
CA ARG A 38 5.31 -10.17 8.24
C ARG A 38 5.08 -9.37 6.98
N ALA A 39 5.77 -8.23 6.86
CA ALA A 39 5.78 -7.45 5.63
C ALA A 39 6.33 -8.29 4.47
N LEU A 40 5.72 -8.13 3.30
CA LEU A 40 6.18 -8.74 2.05
C LEU A 40 7.40 -8.01 1.46
N GLY A 41 7.52 -6.70 1.73
CA GLY A 41 8.60 -5.85 1.25
C GLY A 41 8.11 -4.73 0.34
N VAL A 42 8.54 -4.73 -0.91
CA VAL A 42 8.12 -3.72 -1.90
C VAL A 42 6.83 -4.17 -2.57
N THR A 43 5.78 -3.36 -2.46
CA THR A 43 4.49 -3.59 -3.12
C THR A 43 4.22 -2.53 -4.17
N THR A 44 3.26 -2.79 -5.07
CA THR A 44 2.87 -1.83 -6.11
C THR A 44 1.38 -1.56 -6.10
N GLY A 45 1.01 -0.36 -6.56
CA GLY A 45 -0.35 0.02 -6.86
C GLY A 45 -0.46 0.58 -8.27
N ILE A 46 -0.96 -0.21 -9.21
CA ILE A 46 -1.27 0.23 -10.58
C ILE A 46 -2.73 0.64 -10.59
N LEU A 47 -3.00 1.93 -10.80
CA LEU A 47 -4.31 2.53 -10.58
C LEU A 47 -5.00 2.90 -11.89
N PRO A 48 -6.31 2.66 -12.00
CA PRO A 48 -7.13 3.16 -13.09
C PRO A 48 -7.43 4.66 -12.93
N TRP A 49 -8.14 5.24 -13.90
CA TRP A 49 -8.46 6.67 -13.94
C TRP A 49 -9.67 7.06 -13.07
N ASN A 50 -10.54 6.12 -12.73
CA ASN A 50 -11.70 6.37 -11.87
C ASN A 50 -11.29 6.41 -10.40
N PHE A 51 -11.82 7.35 -9.62
CA PHE A 51 -11.43 7.59 -8.23
C PHE A 51 -9.91 7.81 -8.03
N PRO A 52 -9.29 8.75 -8.78
CA PRO A 52 -7.83 8.85 -8.91
C PRO A 52 -7.13 9.31 -7.62
N PHE A 53 -7.84 9.82 -6.63
CA PHE A 53 -7.31 10.19 -5.32
C PHE A 53 -7.52 9.06 -4.29
N PHE A 54 -8.74 8.53 -4.23
CA PHE A 54 -9.09 7.47 -3.29
C PHE A 54 -8.32 6.16 -3.52
N LEU A 55 -8.12 5.75 -4.77
CA LEU A 55 -7.44 4.49 -5.06
C LEU A 55 -5.96 4.48 -4.64
N ILE A 56 -5.33 5.66 -4.52
CA ILE A 56 -4.00 5.76 -3.92
C ILE A 56 -4.05 5.31 -2.46
N ALA A 57 -4.93 5.91 -1.68
CA ALA A 57 -5.10 5.58 -0.26
C ALA A 57 -5.49 4.11 -0.06
N ARG A 58 -6.40 3.60 -0.91
CA ARG A 58 -6.85 2.21 -0.86
C ARG A 58 -5.74 1.17 -1.03
N LYS A 59 -4.66 1.53 -1.73
CA LYS A 59 -3.47 0.67 -1.86
C LYS A 59 -2.40 1.01 -0.84
N MET A 60 -2.15 2.29 -0.63
CA MET A 60 -1.11 2.77 0.26
C MET A 60 -1.39 2.42 1.74
N ALA A 61 -2.57 2.74 2.24
CA ALA A 61 -2.86 2.62 3.66
C ALA A 61 -2.69 1.18 4.18
N PRO A 62 -3.28 0.13 3.57
CA PRO A 62 -3.03 -1.24 4.01
C PRO A 62 -1.58 -1.71 3.79
N ALA A 63 -0.90 -1.24 2.74
CA ALA A 63 0.50 -1.59 2.52
C ALA A 63 1.39 -1.06 3.65
N LEU A 64 1.25 0.22 4.00
CA LEU A 64 2.03 0.84 5.07
C LEU A 64 1.68 0.26 6.44
N LEU A 65 0.39 0.06 6.71
CA LEU A 65 -0.10 -0.58 7.94
C LEU A 65 0.57 -1.92 8.20
N THR A 66 0.76 -2.71 7.16
CA THR A 66 1.35 -4.05 7.24
C THR A 66 2.88 -4.06 7.09
N GLY A 67 3.51 -2.87 7.15
CA GLY A 67 4.97 -2.71 7.16
C GLY A 67 5.62 -2.79 5.78
N ASN A 68 4.86 -2.71 4.69
CA ASN A 68 5.39 -2.71 3.34
C ASN A 68 5.71 -1.30 2.86
N THR A 69 6.60 -1.19 1.89
CA THR A 69 6.75 0.01 1.06
C THR A 69 5.91 -0.13 -0.20
N ILE A 70 5.58 1.00 -0.83
CA ILE A 70 4.72 0.97 -2.02
C ILE A 70 5.21 1.88 -3.13
N VAL A 71 5.08 1.41 -4.36
CA VAL A 71 5.28 2.18 -5.59
C VAL A 71 3.92 2.35 -6.27
N ILE A 72 3.43 3.56 -6.37
CA ILE A 72 2.16 3.89 -7.02
C ILE A 72 2.40 4.36 -8.45
N LYS A 73 1.70 3.74 -9.39
CA LYS A 73 1.57 4.21 -10.77
C LYS A 73 0.12 4.60 -11.02
N PRO A 74 -0.22 5.89 -11.07
CA PRO A 74 -1.56 6.33 -11.45
C PRO A 74 -1.82 6.06 -12.93
N SER A 75 -3.09 6.13 -13.33
CA SER A 75 -3.44 6.19 -14.75
C SER A 75 -2.78 7.39 -15.42
N GLU A 76 -2.31 7.22 -16.65
CA GLU A 76 -1.80 8.29 -17.50
C GLU A 76 -2.82 9.39 -17.79
N PHE A 77 -4.11 9.09 -17.62
CA PHE A 77 -5.20 10.06 -17.80
C PHE A 77 -5.43 10.97 -16.61
N THR A 78 -4.99 10.58 -15.40
CA THR A 78 -5.26 11.31 -14.15
C THR A 78 -4.03 11.42 -13.24
N PRO A 79 -2.86 11.84 -13.73
CA PRO A 79 -1.63 11.85 -12.93
C PRO A 79 -1.59 12.97 -11.89
N ASN A 80 -2.30 14.07 -12.12
CA ASN A 80 -2.22 15.27 -11.28
C ASN A 80 -2.66 15.02 -9.83
N ASN A 81 -3.67 14.19 -9.63
CA ASN A 81 -4.14 13.82 -8.29
C ASN A 81 -3.06 13.05 -7.51
N ALA A 82 -2.36 12.16 -8.18
CA ALA A 82 -1.27 11.40 -7.56
C ALA A 82 -0.06 12.30 -7.24
N ILE A 83 0.24 13.27 -8.09
CA ILE A 83 1.29 14.26 -7.83
C ILE A 83 0.93 15.11 -6.62
N ALA A 84 -0.32 15.57 -6.52
CA ALA A 84 -0.80 16.34 -5.37
C ALA A 84 -0.73 15.49 -4.08
N PHE A 85 -1.15 14.23 -4.15
CA PHE A 85 -1.07 13.30 -3.03
C PHE A 85 0.38 13.06 -2.57
N ALA A 86 1.30 12.86 -3.52
CA ALA A 86 2.71 12.67 -3.21
C ALA A 86 3.35 13.89 -2.52
N LYS A 87 2.94 15.11 -2.88
CA LYS A 87 3.37 16.34 -2.20
C LYS A 87 2.89 16.37 -0.74
N ILE A 88 1.64 16.00 -0.49
CA ILE A 88 1.11 15.89 0.88
C ILE A 88 1.92 14.87 1.69
N VAL A 89 2.23 13.71 1.09
CA VAL A 89 3.03 12.66 1.74
C VAL A 89 4.45 13.17 2.08
N ASP A 90 5.06 13.96 1.21
CA ASP A 90 6.36 14.58 1.46
C ASP A 90 6.30 15.64 2.57
N GLU A 91 5.26 16.50 2.54
CA GLU A 91 5.04 17.56 3.53
C GLU A 91 4.83 17.03 4.95
N ILE A 92 4.16 15.88 5.11
CA ILE A 92 3.97 15.24 6.43
C ILE A 92 5.20 14.49 6.93
N GLY A 93 6.28 14.44 6.14
CA GLY A 93 7.55 13.86 6.54
C GLY A 93 7.57 12.33 6.59
N LEU A 94 6.79 11.65 5.77
CA LEU A 94 6.91 10.18 5.65
C LEU A 94 8.35 9.81 5.23
N PRO A 95 8.98 8.79 5.85
CA PRO A 95 10.34 8.43 5.51
C PRO A 95 10.53 8.14 4.02
N ARG A 96 11.63 8.62 3.46
CA ARG A 96 11.93 8.44 2.03
C ARG A 96 11.95 6.96 1.64
N GLY A 97 11.36 6.65 0.49
CA GLY A 97 11.28 5.30 -0.04
C GLY A 97 10.09 4.48 0.48
N VAL A 98 9.36 4.95 1.51
CA VAL A 98 8.17 4.26 2.01
C VAL A 98 7.01 4.39 1.03
N PHE A 99 6.75 5.58 0.52
CA PHE A 99 5.82 5.85 -0.58
C PHE A 99 6.60 6.39 -1.77
N ASN A 100 6.35 5.83 -2.95
CA ASN A 100 7.00 6.23 -4.19
C ASN A 100 5.96 6.41 -5.29
N LEU A 101 6.13 7.44 -6.10
CA LEU A 101 5.27 7.72 -7.24
C LEU A 101 6.07 7.61 -8.53
N VAL A 102 5.57 6.82 -9.48
CA VAL A 102 6.12 6.73 -10.83
C VAL A 102 5.03 7.01 -11.84
N LEU A 103 5.36 7.78 -12.87
CA LEU A 103 4.44 8.12 -13.96
C LEU A 103 4.84 7.34 -15.22
N GLY A 104 3.85 7.03 -16.03
CA GLY A 104 4.08 6.34 -17.30
C GLY A 104 2.86 5.55 -17.77
N ARG A 105 2.99 4.95 -18.94
CA ARG A 105 1.93 4.15 -19.55
C ARG A 105 1.81 2.78 -18.90
N GLY A 106 0.61 2.19 -18.98
CA GLY A 106 0.35 0.83 -18.51
C GLY A 106 1.22 -0.21 -19.19
N GLU A 107 1.40 -0.09 -20.50
CA GLU A 107 2.19 -1.00 -21.36
C GLU A 107 3.69 -1.03 -21.05
N THR A 108 4.22 0.00 -20.43
CA THR A 108 5.65 0.11 -20.09
C THR A 108 5.86 0.03 -18.59
N VAL A 109 5.61 1.10 -17.87
CA VAL A 109 5.82 1.16 -16.40
C VAL A 109 4.90 0.20 -15.66
N GLY A 110 3.64 0.09 -16.08
CA GLY A 110 2.69 -0.84 -15.45
C GLY A 110 3.11 -2.30 -15.62
N GLN A 111 3.55 -2.67 -16.82
CA GLN A 111 4.02 -4.03 -17.11
C GLN A 111 5.30 -4.36 -16.31
N GLU A 112 6.24 -3.43 -16.22
CA GLU A 112 7.45 -3.59 -15.42
C GLU A 112 7.12 -3.80 -13.93
N LEU A 113 6.24 -2.99 -13.36
CA LEU A 113 5.83 -3.11 -11.97
C LEU A 113 5.10 -4.44 -11.67
N ALA A 114 4.33 -4.93 -12.64
CA ALA A 114 3.59 -6.19 -12.48
C ALA A 114 4.48 -7.44 -12.63
N GLY A 115 5.57 -7.34 -13.39
CA GLY A 115 6.45 -8.48 -13.69
C GLY A 115 7.80 -8.48 -12.99
N ASN A 116 8.14 -7.43 -12.26
CA ASN A 116 9.47 -7.29 -11.65
C ASN A 116 9.62 -8.23 -10.45
N PRO A 117 10.64 -9.11 -10.43
CA PRO A 117 10.83 -10.07 -9.34
C PRO A 117 11.21 -9.45 -7.99
N LYS A 118 11.48 -8.15 -7.94
CA LYS A 118 11.72 -7.40 -6.68
C LYS A 118 10.43 -6.89 -6.04
N VAL A 119 9.30 -7.04 -6.72
CA VAL A 119 7.97 -6.69 -6.22
C VAL A 119 7.30 -7.95 -5.70
N ALA A 120 6.68 -7.85 -4.52
CA ALA A 120 5.96 -8.95 -3.89
C ALA A 120 4.53 -9.10 -4.41
#